data_57d42e86cbb8648b5440b6eb699a208d
#
_entry.id   57d42e86cbb8648b5440b6eb699a208d
#
_cell.length_a   1.000
_cell.length_b   1.000
_cell.length_c   1.000
_cell.angle_alpha   90.00
_cell.angle_beta   90.00
_cell.angle_gamma   90.00
#
_symmetry.space_group_name_H-M   'P 1'
#
loop_
_entity.id
_entity.type
_entity.pdbx_description
1 polymer ?
#
loop_
_entity_poly.entity_id
_entity_poly.type
_entity_poly.pdbx_seq_one_letter_code
_entity_poly.pdbx_strand_id
1 'polypeptide(L)'
;MTFRFRVISATVGVAAIAVILASLASFLTTRDALLRSVDESLIQAAQSPTSHTVGDESRVTGAYFELVLASGTTIPTSNVPIDATILAIARGHAGQTLRTVTFGGESYRQLIVPLPAKSVVTCQTGLCTVPTTSAELFVVNISGQVGELRHLASTLLAVAAGGLLLALVLGLLIARAALRPLEAVTNEIEEVAETSDTSRRIDEGGPDELGRLRRVFNRLMNSVQSSEDLQRQLVADASHELRTPLTSLRTNAQVLSRANELAPDDLRQLTDDMVTQVDELAALVTDLGELSRGVRSEGRVERLRLDECVDECVDTARTYARIKDIAIDVDVTESVVVGRRDRLVRAISNLLTNAVKFTPEGGRIVVRSNDGVVTVADTGPGIAAHERPHVFDRFWRSASARSLPGSGLGLSIVAQVVDEFRGTVRVDEDPELGGARFTIVLPTAEVDASD
;
A
#
# COMPACT_ATOMS: atom_id res chain seq x y z
N MET A 1 17.96 5.94 -4.84
CA MET A 1 17.32 6.70 -5.95
C MET A 1 15.94 7.13 -5.48
N THR A 2 15.71 8.44 -5.39
CA THR A 2 14.44 9.01 -4.95
C THR A 2 13.32 8.68 -5.95
N PHE A 3 12.09 8.58 -5.49
CA PHE A 3 10.91 8.32 -6.34
C PHE A 3 10.81 9.35 -7.49
N ARG A 4 11.17 10.61 -7.24
CA ARG A 4 11.26 11.67 -8.25
C ARG A 4 12.16 11.30 -9.42
N PHE A 5 13.34 10.76 -9.13
CA PHE A 5 14.30 10.37 -10.16
C PHE A 5 13.76 9.23 -11.04
N ARG A 6 13.04 8.27 -10.46
CA ARG A 6 12.44 7.17 -11.22
C ARG A 6 11.34 7.64 -12.17
N VAL A 7 10.47 8.55 -11.75
CA VAL A 7 9.40 9.09 -12.60
C VAL A 7 9.99 9.91 -13.75
N ILE A 8 10.93 10.81 -13.46
CA ILE A 8 11.59 11.63 -14.48
C ILE A 8 12.34 10.75 -15.48
N SER A 9 13.15 9.80 -15.02
CA SER A 9 13.92 8.92 -15.89
C SER A 9 13.03 8.04 -16.77
N ALA A 10 11.90 7.57 -16.28
CA ALA A 10 10.95 6.78 -17.06
C ALA A 10 10.29 7.63 -18.15
N THR A 11 9.78 8.81 -17.84
CA THR A 11 9.11 9.68 -18.82
C THR A 11 10.06 10.20 -19.88
N VAL A 12 11.25 10.67 -19.48
CA VAL A 12 12.29 11.14 -20.40
C VAL A 12 12.83 10.00 -21.24
N GLY A 13 13.01 8.80 -20.65
CA GLY A 13 13.48 7.61 -21.35
C GLY A 13 12.53 7.16 -22.46
N VAL A 14 11.24 7.11 -22.20
CA VAL A 14 10.22 6.76 -23.21
C VAL A 14 10.19 7.80 -24.34
N ALA A 15 10.21 9.09 -24.00
CA ALA A 15 10.25 10.16 -24.99
C ALA A 15 11.52 10.10 -25.86
N ALA A 16 12.69 9.86 -25.25
CA ALA A 16 13.95 9.73 -25.95
C ALA A 16 13.93 8.56 -26.95
N ILE A 17 13.48 7.39 -26.54
CA ILE A 17 13.37 6.21 -27.41
C ILE A 17 12.43 6.51 -28.58
N ALA A 18 11.28 7.09 -28.35
CA ALA A 18 10.29 7.42 -29.39
C ALA A 18 10.89 8.39 -30.43
N VAL A 19 11.55 9.46 -29.99
CA VAL A 19 12.17 10.45 -30.85
C VAL A 19 13.33 9.85 -31.68
N ILE A 20 14.19 9.04 -31.07
CA ILE A 20 15.30 8.37 -31.72
C ILE A 20 14.78 7.41 -32.79
N LEU A 21 13.81 6.58 -32.48
CA LEU A 21 13.21 5.63 -33.44
C LEU A 21 12.54 6.34 -34.62
N ALA A 22 11.76 7.40 -34.34
CA ALA A 22 11.12 8.18 -35.40
C ALA A 22 12.15 8.87 -36.31
N SER A 23 13.18 9.48 -35.72
CA SER A 23 14.24 10.14 -36.47
C SER A 23 15.05 9.14 -37.32
N LEU A 24 15.39 7.97 -36.78
CA LEU A 24 16.08 6.91 -37.48
C LEU A 24 15.23 6.35 -38.62
N ALA A 25 13.97 6.06 -38.37
CA ALA A 25 13.05 5.58 -39.41
C ALA A 25 12.89 6.60 -40.55
N SER A 26 12.70 7.89 -40.21
CA SER A 26 12.62 8.95 -41.21
C SER A 26 13.89 9.07 -42.05
N PHE A 27 15.05 9.02 -41.43
CA PHE A 27 16.34 9.07 -42.13
C PHE A 27 16.52 7.87 -43.05
N LEU A 28 16.27 6.64 -42.57
CA LEU A 28 16.44 5.43 -43.38
C LEU A 28 15.47 5.39 -44.57
N THR A 29 14.19 5.74 -44.36
CA THR A 29 13.21 5.77 -45.45
C THR A 29 13.54 6.81 -46.52
N THR A 30 13.97 8.01 -46.12
CA THR A 30 14.38 9.05 -47.07
C THR A 30 15.61 8.67 -47.83
N ARG A 31 16.63 8.13 -47.17
CA ARG A 31 17.85 7.63 -47.80
C ARG A 31 17.56 6.54 -48.83
N ASP A 32 16.76 5.55 -48.48
CA ASP A 32 16.43 4.45 -49.37
C ASP A 32 15.57 4.91 -50.54
N ALA A 33 14.67 5.87 -50.37
CA ALA A 33 13.88 6.45 -51.44
C ALA A 33 14.76 7.21 -52.43
N LEU A 34 15.68 8.04 -51.92
CA LEU A 34 16.64 8.77 -52.81
C LEU A 34 17.54 7.84 -53.59
N LEU A 35 18.12 6.82 -52.93
CA LEU A 35 18.99 5.88 -53.62
C LEU A 35 18.24 5.03 -54.64
N ARG A 36 17.00 4.59 -54.36
CA ARG A 36 16.17 3.85 -55.33
C ARG A 36 15.83 4.70 -56.55
N SER A 37 15.49 5.98 -56.36
CA SER A 37 15.22 6.87 -57.48
C SER A 37 16.41 7.03 -58.43
N VAL A 38 17.64 7.13 -57.86
CA VAL A 38 18.86 7.17 -58.64
C VAL A 38 19.12 5.83 -59.32
N ASP A 39 18.94 4.73 -58.60
CA ASP A 39 19.16 3.38 -59.17
C ASP A 39 18.19 3.06 -60.32
N GLU A 40 16.90 3.41 -60.15
CA GLU A 40 15.91 3.27 -61.22
C GLU A 40 16.24 4.10 -62.45
N SER A 41 16.71 5.34 -62.25
CA SER A 41 17.12 6.20 -63.36
C SER A 41 18.35 5.64 -64.15
N LEU A 42 19.31 5.07 -63.37
CA LEU A 42 20.50 4.39 -64.02
C LEU A 42 20.12 3.12 -64.81
N ILE A 43 19.21 2.32 -64.21
CA ILE A 43 18.74 1.10 -64.91
C ILE A 43 17.89 1.47 -66.10
N GLN A 44 17.06 2.46 -66.07
CA GLN A 44 16.27 2.95 -67.18
C GLN A 44 17.20 3.49 -68.30
N ALA A 45 18.24 4.24 -67.89
CA ALA A 45 19.26 4.70 -68.83
C ALA A 45 19.93 3.53 -69.56
N ALA A 46 20.31 2.48 -68.82
CA ALA A 46 20.97 1.30 -69.43
C ALA A 46 20.05 0.48 -70.33
N GLN A 47 18.74 0.53 -70.17
CA GLN A 47 17.79 -0.21 -71.02
C GLN A 47 17.37 0.52 -72.31
N SER A 48 17.73 1.77 -72.46
CA SER A 48 17.31 2.60 -73.62
C SER A 48 18.39 2.57 -74.75
N PRO A 49 18.20 1.76 -75.76
CA PRO A 49 19.26 1.48 -76.73
C PRO A 49 19.65 2.65 -77.64
N THR A 50 18.90 3.72 -77.71
CA THR A 50 19.08 4.80 -78.72
C THR A 50 19.44 6.17 -78.10
N SER A 51 19.62 6.27 -76.81
CA SER A 51 19.76 7.57 -76.08
C SER A 51 21.19 7.88 -75.64
N HIS A 52 22.18 6.96 -75.88
CA HIS A 52 23.52 7.14 -75.34
C HIS A 52 24.57 7.15 -76.41
N THR A 53 25.20 8.29 -76.54
CA THR A 53 26.47 8.39 -77.31
C THR A 53 27.62 8.25 -76.33
N VAL A 54 28.54 7.33 -76.60
CA VAL A 54 29.72 7.14 -75.74
C VAL A 54 30.44 8.46 -75.57
N GLY A 55 30.58 8.94 -74.33
CA GLY A 55 31.25 10.20 -74.04
C GLY A 55 30.35 11.42 -73.93
N ASP A 56 29.04 11.27 -74.04
CA ASP A 56 28.11 12.39 -73.86
C ASP A 56 27.36 12.25 -72.54
N GLU A 57 27.03 13.39 -71.90
CA GLU A 57 26.23 13.44 -70.70
C GLU A 57 24.76 13.30 -71.11
N SER A 58 24.10 12.25 -70.64
CA SER A 58 22.66 12.09 -70.88
C SER A 58 21.88 13.27 -70.36
N ARG A 59 21.27 14.06 -71.24
CA ARG A 59 20.46 15.23 -70.95
C ARG A 59 19.20 14.87 -70.08
N VAL A 60 18.82 13.59 -70.08
CA VAL A 60 17.62 13.13 -69.40
C VAL A 60 17.93 12.64 -67.97
N THR A 61 19.11 12.05 -67.72
CA THR A 61 19.47 11.42 -66.47
C THR A 61 20.67 12.05 -65.76
N GLY A 62 21.40 12.96 -66.39
CA GLY A 62 22.67 13.47 -65.84
C GLY A 62 23.74 12.36 -65.66
N ALA A 63 23.48 11.20 -66.25
CA ALA A 63 24.40 10.07 -66.15
C ALA A 63 25.50 10.21 -67.29
N TYR A 64 26.73 10.13 -66.83
CA TYR A 64 27.88 10.04 -67.78
C TYR A 64 28.08 8.58 -68.17
N PHE A 65 28.26 8.36 -69.47
CA PHE A 65 28.33 7.01 -70.01
C PHE A 65 29.74 6.76 -70.59
N GLU A 66 30.34 5.62 -70.23
CA GLU A 66 31.65 5.17 -70.70
C GLU A 66 31.65 3.71 -71.12
N LEU A 67 32.43 3.39 -72.10
CA LEU A 67 32.73 2.01 -72.51
C LEU A 67 34.10 1.60 -71.96
N VAL A 68 34.12 0.54 -71.14
CA VAL A 68 35.39 -0.02 -70.63
C VAL A 68 35.68 -1.33 -71.33
N LEU A 69 36.78 -1.38 -72.03
CA LEU A 69 37.23 -2.58 -72.73
C LEU A 69 37.91 -3.57 -71.78
N ALA A 70 37.99 -4.85 -72.18
CA ALA A 70 38.68 -5.89 -71.41
C ALA A 70 40.17 -5.61 -71.15
N SER A 71 40.80 -4.75 -71.98
CA SER A 71 42.16 -4.23 -71.81
C SER A 71 42.29 -3.25 -70.64
N GLY A 72 41.19 -2.69 -70.14
CA GLY A 72 41.19 -1.56 -69.18
C GLY A 72 41.21 -0.19 -69.88
N THR A 73 41.10 -0.12 -71.21
CA THR A 73 40.98 1.15 -71.90
C THR A 73 39.54 1.63 -71.86
N THR A 74 39.33 2.92 -71.60
CA THR A 74 38.04 3.58 -71.64
C THR A 74 37.83 4.39 -72.89
N ILE A 75 36.57 4.42 -73.35
CA ILE A 75 36.18 5.25 -74.49
C ILE A 75 34.93 6.07 -74.02
N PRO A 76 35.00 7.39 -73.98
CA PRO A 76 36.23 8.21 -74.11
C PRO A 76 37.15 8.02 -72.90
N THR A 77 38.38 8.55 -73.02
CA THR A 77 39.31 8.54 -71.89
C THR A 77 38.71 9.34 -70.73
N SER A 78 38.45 8.68 -69.66
CA SER A 78 37.80 9.28 -68.50
C SER A 78 38.73 9.41 -67.32
N ASN A 79 38.30 10.27 -66.35
CA ASN A 79 38.94 10.40 -65.04
C ASN A 79 38.35 9.44 -63.97
N VAL A 80 37.38 8.58 -64.33
CA VAL A 80 36.83 7.59 -63.45
C VAL A 80 37.83 6.48 -63.18
N PRO A 81 38.23 6.23 -61.94
CA PRO A 81 39.17 5.17 -61.62
C PRO A 81 38.60 3.80 -62.00
N ILE A 82 39.33 3.08 -62.82
CA ILE A 82 39.00 1.70 -63.22
C ILE A 82 39.57 0.76 -62.17
N ASP A 83 38.70 0.10 -61.43
CA ASP A 83 39.09 -0.87 -60.43
C ASP A 83 38.94 -2.33 -60.93
N ALA A 84 39.33 -3.27 -60.06
CA ALA A 84 39.25 -4.70 -60.31
C ALA A 84 37.85 -5.20 -60.65
N THR A 85 36.79 -4.57 -60.06
CA THR A 85 35.38 -4.94 -60.27
C THR A 85 34.93 -4.57 -61.68
N ILE A 86 35.24 -3.37 -62.13
CA ILE A 86 34.92 -2.91 -63.48
C ILE A 86 35.67 -3.82 -64.56
N LEU A 87 36.92 -4.13 -64.30
CA LEU A 87 37.72 -5.02 -65.20
C LEU A 87 37.19 -6.45 -65.20
N ALA A 88 36.76 -6.99 -64.10
CA ALA A 88 36.15 -8.32 -63.99
C ALA A 88 34.85 -8.40 -64.82
N ILE A 89 33.99 -7.36 -64.74
CA ILE A 89 32.80 -7.27 -65.60
C ILE A 89 33.12 -7.10 -67.07
N ALA A 90 34.03 -6.22 -67.39
CA ALA A 90 34.49 -5.99 -68.80
C ALA A 90 35.09 -7.24 -69.42
N ARG A 91 35.70 -8.14 -68.66
CA ARG A 91 36.22 -9.44 -69.10
C ARG A 91 35.18 -10.55 -69.12
N GLY A 92 33.97 -10.28 -68.72
CA GLY A 92 32.90 -11.29 -68.69
C GLY A 92 32.96 -12.24 -67.49
N HIS A 93 33.76 -11.91 -66.46
CA HIS A 93 33.90 -12.74 -65.24
C HIS A 93 32.91 -12.39 -64.10
N ALA A 94 32.15 -11.29 -64.26
CA ALA A 94 31.14 -10.85 -63.28
C ALA A 94 29.91 -10.28 -63.98
N GLY A 95 28.75 -10.34 -63.31
CA GLY A 95 27.49 -9.80 -63.81
C GLY A 95 27.30 -8.30 -63.49
N GLN A 96 26.14 -7.78 -63.87
CA GLN A 96 25.77 -6.40 -63.64
C GLN A 96 25.93 -6.05 -62.17
N THR A 97 26.48 -4.86 -61.86
CA THR A 97 26.73 -4.41 -60.49
C THR A 97 26.40 -2.93 -60.40
N LEU A 98 25.71 -2.62 -59.29
CA LEU A 98 25.31 -1.27 -58.86
C LEU A 98 25.97 -0.93 -57.55
N ARG A 99 26.74 0.18 -57.50
CA ARG A 99 27.51 0.55 -56.29
C ARG A 99 27.68 2.06 -56.13
N THR A 100 28.04 2.48 -54.96
CA THR A 100 28.47 3.86 -54.68
C THR A 100 29.97 3.89 -54.50
N VAL A 101 30.62 4.82 -55.17
CA VAL A 101 32.07 5.07 -55.08
C VAL A 101 32.33 6.54 -54.80
N THR A 102 33.46 6.83 -54.12
CA THR A 102 33.89 8.21 -53.86
C THR A 102 35.23 8.42 -54.45
N PHE A 103 35.37 9.41 -55.32
CA PHE A 103 36.65 9.84 -55.89
C PHE A 103 36.65 11.35 -56.12
N GLY A 104 37.81 11.99 -56.00
CA GLY A 104 37.96 13.45 -56.13
C GLY A 104 37.19 14.22 -55.06
N GLY A 105 36.76 13.59 -53.87
CA GLY A 105 35.97 14.22 -52.86
C GLY A 105 34.46 14.22 -53.13
N GLU A 106 34.03 13.69 -54.26
CA GLU A 106 32.63 13.59 -54.67
C GLU A 106 32.13 12.14 -54.61
N SER A 107 30.84 11.95 -54.42
CA SER A 107 30.19 10.64 -54.35
C SER A 107 29.46 10.35 -55.66
N TYR A 108 29.70 9.19 -56.17
CA TYR A 108 29.10 8.75 -57.43
C TYR A 108 28.40 7.42 -57.28
N ARG A 109 27.25 7.29 -57.98
CA ARG A 109 26.54 6.02 -58.13
C ARG A 109 26.89 5.44 -59.47
N GLN A 110 27.37 4.20 -59.52
CA GLN A 110 27.83 3.51 -60.70
C GLN A 110 26.97 2.27 -60.97
N LEU A 111 26.49 2.17 -62.19
CA LEU A 111 25.90 0.95 -62.75
C LEU A 111 26.87 0.42 -63.82
N ILE A 112 27.30 -0.82 -63.67
CA ILE A 112 28.24 -1.49 -64.61
C ILE A 112 27.49 -2.65 -65.24
N VAL A 113 27.33 -2.62 -66.53
CA VAL A 113 26.60 -3.62 -67.32
C VAL A 113 27.59 -4.38 -68.27
N PRO A 114 27.66 -5.71 -68.17
CA PRO A 114 28.54 -6.48 -69.13
C PRO A 114 28.00 -6.44 -70.55
N LEU A 115 28.90 -6.23 -71.51
CA LEU A 115 28.58 -6.17 -72.89
C LEU A 115 29.31 -7.32 -73.68
N PRO A 116 28.57 -8.21 -74.33
CA PRO A 116 29.20 -9.28 -75.16
C PRO A 116 30.02 -8.75 -76.27
N ALA A 117 31.00 -9.55 -76.74
CA ALA A 117 31.76 -9.24 -77.94
C ALA A 117 30.82 -9.10 -79.15
N LYS A 118 31.16 -8.20 -80.06
CA LYS A 118 30.39 -7.86 -81.27
C LYS A 118 29.07 -7.10 -80.99
N SER A 119 28.87 -6.62 -79.79
CA SER A 119 27.73 -5.69 -79.48
C SER A 119 27.91 -4.41 -80.30
N VAL A 120 26.78 -3.81 -80.68
CA VAL A 120 26.76 -2.52 -81.38
C VAL A 120 26.39 -1.45 -80.41
N VAL A 121 27.22 -0.41 -80.28
CA VAL A 121 26.98 0.75 -79.39
C VAL A 121 27.00 2.03 -80.22
N THR A 122 26.38 3.07 -79.80
CA THR A 122 26.39 4.39 -80.42
C THR A 122 27.65 5.15 -79.97
N CYS A 123 28.55 5.46 -80.95
CA CYS A 123 29.69 6.29 -80.71
C CYS A 123 29.48 7.71 -81.33
N GLN A 124 30.33 8.67 -80.98
CA GLN A 124 30.27 10.04 -81.56
C GLN A 124 30.29 10.11 -83.05
N THR A 125 30.90 9.09 -83.69
CA THR A 125 31.04 8.99 -85.17
C THR A 125 29.99 8.11 -85.85
N GLY A 126 29.01 7.60 -85.11
CA GLY A 126 27.96 6.68 -85.57
C GLY A 126 27.96 5.34 -84.80
N LEU A 127 27.39 4.31 -85.42
CA LEU A 127 27.30 2.97 -84.77
C LEU A 127 28.70 2.29 -84.81
N CYS A 128 29.18 1.86 -83.66
CA CYS A 128 30.46 1.16 -83.49
C CYS A 128 30.22 -0.28 -83.05
N THR A 129 30.99 -1.22 -83.61
CA THR A 129 30.99 -2.61 -83.11
C THR A 129 32.13 -2.81 -82.14
N VAL A 130 31.83 -3.30 -80.96
CA VAL A 130 32.82 -3.57 -79.93
C VAL A 130 33.51 -4.92 -80.21
N PRO A 131 34.83 -4.95 -80.43
CA PRO A 131 35.51 -6.17 -80.94
C PRO A 131 35.68 -7.26 -79.89
N THR A 132 35.67 -6.89 -78.58
CA THR A 132 35.92 -7.78 -77.44
C THR A 132 34.81 -7.64 -76.42
N THR A 133 34.75 -8.52 -75.43
CA THR A 133 33.93 -8.31 -74.25
C THR A 133 34.31 -6.98 -73.61
N SER A 134 33.31 -6.26 -73.08
CA SER A 134 33.46 -4.92 -72.50
C SER A 134 32.43 -4.70 -71.43
N ALA A 135 32.47 -3.58 -70.75
CA ALA A 135 31.39 -3.15 -69.79
C ALA A 135 30.96 -1.73 -70.16
N GLU A 136 29.68 -1.52 -70.09
CA GLU A 136 29.10 -0.19 -70.09
C GLU A 136 29.08 0.32 -68.67
N LEU A 137 29.64 1.52 -68.41
CA LEU A 137 29.73 2.18 -67.16
C LEU A 137 28.86 3.44 -67.18
N PHE A 138 27.77 3.43 -66.40
CA PHE A 138 26.89 4.58 -66.13
C PHE A 138 27.25 5.19 -64.79
N VAL A 139 27.56 6.48 -64.76
CA VAL A 139 27.99 7.18 -63.53
C VAL A 139 27.15 8.43 -63.33
N VAL A 140 26.57 8.57 -62.15
CA VAL A 140 25.81 9.76 -61.75
C VAL A 140 26.44 10.35 -60.49
N ASN A 141 26.67 11.66 -60.50
CA ASN A 141 27.13 12.36 -59.33
C ASN A 141 25.98 12.51 -58.32
N ILE A 142 26.17 11.94 -57.17
CA ILE A 142 25.17 12.00 -56.07
C ILE A 142 25.62 12.86 -54.89
N SER A 143 26.65 13.70 -55.07
CA SER A 143 27.18 14.54 -53.98
C SER A 143 26.16 15.51 -53.45
N GLY A 144 25.27 16.06 -54.30
CA GLY A 144 24.14 16.89 -53.88
C GLY A 144 23.19 16.14 -52.95
N GLN A 145 22.77 14.92 -53.37
CA GLN A 145 21.86 14.06 -52.60
C GLN A 145 22.49 13.63 -51.26
N VAL A 146 23.79 13.34 -51.23
CA VAL A 146 24.53 13.05 -49.99
C VAL A 146 24.59 14.28 -49.08
N GLY A 147 24.75 15.48 -49.68
CA GLY A 147 24.67 16.77 -48.97
C GLY A 147 23.31 17.00 -48.29
N GLU A 148 22.22 16.78 -49.06
CA GLU A 148 20.84 16.87 -48.56
C GLU A 148 20.60 15.88 -47.42
N LEU A 149 21.03 14.63 -47.52
CA LEU A 149 20.93 13.62 -46.48
C LEU A 149 21.69 14.03 -45.21
N ARG A 150 22.87 14.67 -45.35
CA ARG A 150 23.65 15.19 -44.24
C ARG A 150 22.94 16.36 -43.53
N HIS A 151 22.35 17.25 -44.32
CA HIS A 151 21.54 18.35 -43.80
C HIS A 151 20.28 17.82 -43.09
N LEU A 152 19.58 16.84 -43.65
CA LEU A 152 18.45 16.16 -43.00
C LEU A 152 18.86 15.51 -41.66
N ALA A 153 20.00 14.81 -41.63
CA ALA A 153 20.50 14.20 -40.41
C ALA A 153 20.78 15.27 -39.32
N SER A 154 21.37 16.40 -39.68
CA SER A 154 21.64 17.49 -38.72
C SER A 154 20.35 18.16 -38.20
N THR A 155 19.35 18.35 -39.06
CA THR A 155 18.05 18.89 -38.63
C THR A 155 17.28 17.92 -37.74
N LEU A 156 17.26 16.64 -38.07
CA LEU A 156 16.65 15.60 -37.24
C LEU A 156 17.34 15.51 -35.86
N LEU A 157 18.67 15.61 -35.81
CA LEU A 157 19.42 15.64 -34.56
C LEU A 157 19.10 16.87 -33.72
N ALA A 158 18.99 18.06 -34.33
CA ALA A 158 18.59 19.29 -33.63
C ALA A 158 17.17 19.21 -33.06
N VAL A 159 16.21 18.68 -33.84
CA VAL A 159 14.82 18.46 -33.38
C VAL A 159 14.78 17.43 -32.26
N ALA A 160 15.54 16.34 -32.36
CA ALA A 160 15.64 15.33 -31.32
C ALA A 160 16.20 15.90 -30.01
N ALA A 161 17.28 16.69 -30.09
CA ALA A 161 17.87 17.36 -28.92
C ALA A 161 16.89 18.36 -28.26
N GLY A 162 16.20 19.16 -29.07
CA GLY A 162 15.18 20.11 -28.58
C GLY A 162 14.00 19.39 -27.92
N GLY A 163 13.49 18.33 -28.53
CA GLY A 163 12.42 17.50 -27.98
C GLY A 163 12.82 16.84 -26.66
N LEU A 164 14.04 16.34 -26.55
CA LEU A 164 14.55 15.74 -25.31
C LEU A 164 14.70 16.77 -24.19
N LEU A 165 15.20 17.97 -24.49
CA LEU A 165 15.29 19.07 -23.54
C LEU A 165 13.89 19.48 -23.02
N LEU A 166 12.93 19.61 -23.92
CA LEU A 166 11.55 19.93 -23.57
C LEU A 166 10.94 18.84 -22.67
N ALA A 167 11.11 17.57 -23.02
CA ALA A 167 10.64 16.44 -22.22
C ALA A 167 11.27 16.42 -20.82
N LEU A 168 12.55 16.77 -20.70
CA LEU A 168 13.23 16.90 -19.41
C LEU A 168 12.63 18.02 -18.55
N VAL A 169 12.43 19.21 -19.14
CA VAL A 169 11.85 20.36 -18.43
C VAL A 169 10.42 20.06 -17.97
N LEU A 170 9.58 19.55 -18.85
CA LEU A 170 8.21 19.15 -18.53
C LEU A 170 8.18 18.04 -17.47
N GLY A 171 9.03 17.03 -17.57
CA GLY A 171 9.14 15.97 -16.58
C GLY A 171 9.51 16.49 -15.19
N LEU A 172 10.44 17.44 -15.11
CA LEU A 172 10.80 18.12 -13.85
C LEU A 172 9.66 18.94 -13.27
N LEU A 173 8.92 19.67 -14.10
CA LEU A 173 7.79 20.48 -13.65
C LEU A 173 6.65 19.60 -13.13
N ILE A 174 6.29 18.55 -13.88
CA ILE A 174 5.25 17.60 -13.49
C ILE A 174 5.63 16.87 -12.20
N ALA A 175 6.88 16.38 -12.09
CA ALA A 175 7.35 15.71 -10.89
C ALA A 175 7.31 16.62 -9.66
N ARG A 176 7.67 17.91 -9.81
CA ARG A 176 7.55 18.88 -8.71
C ARG A 176 6.09 19.15 -8.34
N ALA A 177 5.23 19.36 -9.32
CA ALA A 177 3.82 19.65 -9.08
C ALA A 177 3.09 18.47 -8.40
N ALA A 178 3.36 17.24 -8.85
CA ALA A 178 2.71 16.04 -8.32
C ALA A 178 3.22 15.63 -6.93
N LEU A 179 4.49 15.89 -6.59
CA LEU A 179 5.08 15.43 -5.33
C LEU A 179 5.06 16.48 -4.21
N ARG A 180 4.89 17.76 -4.53
CA ARG A 180 4.83 18.82 -3.52
C ARG A 180 3.71 18.64 -2.48
N PRO A 181 2.49 18.23 -2.85
CA PRO A 181 1.43 17.96 -1.87
C PRO A 181 1.75 16.80 -0.94
N LEU A 182 2.43 15.76 -1.44
CA LEU A 182 2.84 14.61 -0.63
C LEU A 182 3.90 15.00 0.41
N GLU A 183 4.88 15.85 0.03
CA GLU A 183 5.87 16.37 0.97
C GLU A 183 5.23 17.22 2.07
N ALA A 184 4.24 18.02 1.74
CA ALA A 184 3.52 18.81 2.73
C ALA A 184 2.85 17.91 3.79
N VAL A 185 2.15 16.85 3.35
CA VAL A 185 1.51 15.88 4.26
C VAL A 185 2.55 15.14 5.11
N THR A 186 3.68 14.74 4.52
CA THR A 186 4.73 14.03 5.26
C THR A 186 5.33 14.93 6.35
N ASN A 187 5.62 16.19 6.03
CA ASN A 187 6.18 17.14 7.00
C ASN A 187 5.17 17.43 8.14
N GLU A 188 3.87 17.57 7.83
CA GLU A 188 2.83 17.74 8.86
C GLU A 188 2.75 16.52 9.79
N ILE A 189 2.88 15.29 9.25
CA ILE A 189 2.91 14.06 10.04
C ILE A 189 4.16 13.98 10.91
N GLU A 190 5.35 14.33 10.36
CA GLU A 190 6.62 14.37 11.09
C GLU A 190 6.57 15.38 12.25
N GLU A 191 5.99 16.57 12.04
CA GLU A 191 5.82 17.58 13.08
C GLU A 191 4.91 17.08 14.23
N VAL A 192 3.82 16.36 13.92
CA VAL A 192 2.97 15.70 14.93
C VAL A 192 3.75 14.64 15.69
N ALA A 193 4.55 13.83 14.99
CA ALA A 193 5.35 12.77 15.62
C ALA A 193 6.45 13.33 16.55
N GLU A 194 7.11 14.43 16.15
CA GLU A 194 8.16 15.07 16.96
C GLU A 194 7.60 15.79 18.19
N THR A 195 6.45 16.44 18.05
CA THR A 195 5.83 17.19 19.16
C THR A 195 5.03 16.30 20.09
N SER A 196 4.70 15.05 19.68
CA SER A 196 3.78 14.16 20.40
C SER A 196 2.42 14.82 20.72
N ASP A 197 2.04 15.83 19.94
CA ASP A 197 0.75 16.52 20.11
C ASP A 197 -0.35 15.79 19.35
N THR A 198 -0.97 14.83 20.03
CA THR A 198 -2.09 14.05 19.51
C THR A 198 -3.36 14.85 19.27
N SER A 199 -3.44 16.11 19.74
CA SER A 199 -4.59 17.01 19.52
C SER A 199 -4.58 17.67 18.15
N ARG A 200 -3.42 17.75 17.50
CA ARG A 200 -3.25 18.39 16.21
C ARG A 200 -3.91 17.58 15.09
N ARG A 201 -4.57 18.29 14.17
CA ARG A 201 -5.24 17.69 13.00
C ARG A 201 -4.63 18.23 11.73
N ILE A 202 -4.50 17.34 10.75
CA ILE A 202 -4.10 17.69 9.39
C ILE A 202 -5.36 18.14 8.64
N ASP A 203 -5.27 19.23 7.88
CA ASP A 203 -6.37 19.68 7.02
C ASP A 203 -6.82 18.55 6.08
N GLU A 204 -8.10 18.22 6.05
CA GLU A 204 -8.62 17.08 5.31
C GLU A 204 -8.40 17.16 3.79
N GLY A 205 -8.25 18.38 3.25
CA GLY A 205 -7.98 18.62 1.84
C GLY A 205 -9.12 18.20 0.90
N GLY A 206 -8.75 17.84 -0.33
CA GLY A 206 -9.70 17.47 -1.39
C GLY A 206 -10.25 16.03 -1.30
N PRO A 207 -11.11 15.64 -2.26
CA PRO A 207 -11.70 14.29 -2.34
C PRO A 207 -10.74 13.24 -2.94
N ASP A 208 -9.49 13.59 -3.20
CA ASP A 208 -8.46 12.75 -3.81
C ASP A 208 -7.87 11.72 -2.82
N GLU A 209 -6.89 10.94 -3.28
CA GLU A 209 -6.18 9.92 -2.49
C GLU A 209 -5.44 10.51 -1.30
N LEU A 210 -4.91 11.75 -1.43
CA LEU A 210 -4.25 12.46 -0.35
C LEU A 210 -5.24 12.91 0.73
N GLY A 211 -6.40 13.41 0.34
CA GLY A 211 -7.48 13.72 1.27
C GLY A 211 -7.99 12.47 2.01
N ARG A 212 -8.06 11.33 1.33
CA ARG A 212 -8.36 10.05 1.99
C ARG A 212 -7.30 9.67 3.02
N LEU A 213 -6.01 9.82 2.70
CA LEU A 213 -4.91 9.55 3.62
C LEU A 213 -5.00 10.43 4.87
N ARG A 214 -5.23 11.73 4.69
CA ARG A 214 -5.39 12.71 5.79
C ARG A 214 -6.56 12.35 6.71
N ARG A 215 -7.71 11.96 6.15
CA ARG A 215 -8.87 11.49 6.94
C ARG A 215 -8.58 10.22 7.74
N VAL A 216 -7.82 9.27 7.15
CA VAL A 216 -7.41 8.05 7.87
C VAL A 216 -6.46 8.39 9.00
N PHE A 217 -5.49 9.27 8.77
CA PHE A 217 -4.57 9.75 9.80
C PHE A 217 -5.30 10.46 10.94
N ASN A 218 -6.22 11.39 10.64
CA ASN A 218 -7.02 12.08 11.65
C ASN A 218 -7.86 11.11 12.50
N ARG A 219 -8.43 10.07 11.87
CA ARG A 219 -9.14 9.00 12.62
C ARG A 219 -8.21 8.24 13.56
N LEU A 220 -7.00 7.91 13.12
CA LEU A 220 -6.00 7.28 13.96
C LEU A 220 -5.63 8.18 15.15
N MET A 221 -5.38 9.46 14.92
CA MET A 221 -5.07 10.44 15.97
C MET A 221 -6.22 10.59 16.96
N ASN A 222 -7.47 10.61 16.49
CA ASN A 222 -8.64 10.60 17.39
C ASN A 222 -8.66 9.36 18.28
N SER A 223 -8.35 8.19 17.73
CA SER A 223 -8.30 6.94 18.50
C SER A 223 -7.19 6.95 19.55
N VAL A 224 -6.00 7.45 19.18
CA VAL A 224 -4.87 7.59 20.11
C VAL A 224 -5.22 8.58 21.24
N GLN A 225 -5.73 9.75 20.89
CA GLN A 225 -6.12 10.76 21.88
C GLN A 225 -7.19 10.24 22.84
N SER A 226 -8.24 9.60 22.33
CA SER A 226 -9.27 8.98 23.17
C SER A 226 -8.69 7.94 24.14
N SER A 227 -7.72 7.15 23.66
CA SER A 227 -7.04 6.16 24.50
C SER A 227 -6.20 6.82 25.60
N GLU A 228 -5.46 7.91 25.28
CA GLU A 228 -4.70 8.67 26.28
C GLU A 228 -5.59 9.33 27.32
N ASP A 229 -6.70 9.94 26.90
CA ASP A 229 -7.64 10.59 27.80
C ASP A 229 -8.29 9.58 28.74
N LEU A 230 -8.70 8.40 28.23
CA LEU A 230 -9.19 7.31 29.05
C LEU A 230 -8.14 6.82 30.06
N GLN A 231 -6.87 6.74 29.65
CA GLN A 231 -5.78 6.33 30.54
C GLN A 231 -5.51 7.37 31.62
N ARG A 232 -5.48 8.66 31.26
CA ARG A 232 -5.31 9.77 32.23
C ARG A 232 -6.45 9.78 33.25
N GLN A 233 -7.69 9.60 32.78
CA GLN A 233 -8.85 9.51 33.67
C GLN A 233 -8.75 8.31 34.62
N LEU A 234 -8.36 7.13 34.09
CA LEU A 234 -8.18 5.93 34.92
C LEU A 234 -7.15 6.15 36.04
N VAL A 235 -5.99 6.79 35.69
CA VAL A 235 -4.96 7.09 36.71
C VAL A 235 -5.45 8.10 37.73
N ALA A 236 -6.21 9.13 37.34
CA ALA A 236 -6.78 10.11 38.25
C ALA A 236 -7.79 9.46 39.20
N ASP A 237 -8.75 8.70 38.67
CA ASP A 237 -9.77 8.02 39.43
C ASP A 237 -9.17 6.99 40.42
N ALA A 238 -8.19 6.18 39.91
CA ALA A 238 -7.46 5.23 40.75
C ALA A 238 -6.71 5.91 41.89
N SER A 239 -6.10 7.08 41.64
CA SER A 239 -5.39 7.84 42.68
C SER A 239 -6.32 8.35 43.77
N HIS A 240 -7.55 8.73 43.41
CA HIS A 240 -8.56 9.15 44.36
C HIS A 240 -9.07 7.97 45.20
N GLU A 241 -9.39 6.85 44.58
CA GLU A 241 -9.94 5.67 45.25
C GLU A 241 -8.90 4.93 46.12
N LEU A 242 -7.61 4.99 45.77
CA LEU A 242 -6.55 4.47 46.63
C LEU A 242 -6.27 5.36 47.86
N ARG A 243 -6.43 6.66 47.76
CA ARG A 243 -6.09 7.60 48.83
C ARG A 243 -6.98 7.40 50.05
N THR A 244 -8.26 7.15 49.86
CA THR A 244 -9.26 7.00 50.94
C THR A 244 -8.91 5.81 51.84
N PRO A 245 -8.80 4.56 51.39
CA PRO A 245 -8.45 3.42 52.23
C PRO A 245 -7.04 3.51 52.82
N LEU A 246 -6.06 4.10 52.11
CA LEU A 246 -4.72 4.34 52.65
C LEU A 246 -4.77 5.33 53.84
N THR A 247 -5.60 6.37 53.75
CA THR A 247 -5.75 7.34 54.86
C THR A 247 -6.40 6.67 56.04
N SER A 248 -7.44 5.85 55.85
CA SER A 248 -8.07 5.07 56.90
C SER A 248 -7.11 4.07 57.55
N LEU A 249 -6.37 3.29 56.74
CA LEU A 249 -5.33 2.37 57.24
C LEU A 249 -4.28 3.10 58.08
N ARG A 250 -3.82 4.28 57.64
CA ARG A 250 -2.86 5.10 58.38
C ARG A 250 -3.44 5.54 59.73
N THR A 251 -4.71 5.95 59.72
CA THR A 251 -5.41 6.36 60.98
C THR A 251 -5.56 5.18 61.92
N ASN A 252 -5.99 4.01 61.41
CA ASN A 252 -6.12 2.79 62.18
C ASN A 252 -4.78 2.32 62.75
N ALA A 253 -3.69 2.40 61.97
CA ALA A 253 -2.35 2.09 62.42
C ALA A 253 -1.85 3.09 63.52
N GLN A 254 -2.24 4.36 63.46
CA GLN A 254 -1.95 5.33 64.51
C GLN A 254 -2.72 5.00 65.81
N VAL A 255 -3.98 4.58 65.72
CA VAL A 255 -4.76 4.11 66.87
C VAL A 255 -4.13 2.85 67.45
N LEU A 256 -3.76 1.89 66.60
CA LEU A 256 -3.08 0.64 67.00
C LEU A 256 -1.74 0.92 67.72
N SER A 257 -1.02 2.00 67.39
CA SER A 257 0.21 2.38 68.11
C SER A 257 -0.03 2.71 69.58
N ARG A 258 -1.31 2.92 69.98
CA ARG A 258 -1.75 3.12 71.37
C ARG A 258 -2.58 1.93 71.90
N ALA A 259 -2.29 0.73 71.42
CA ALA A 259 -3.04 -0.49 71.72
C ALA A 259 -3.21 -0.76 73.25
N ASN A 260 -2.26 -0.31 74.06
CA ASN A 260 -2.34 -0.46 75.53
C ASN A 260 -3.50 0.33 76.18
N GLU A 261 -4.08 1.28 75.43
CA GLU A 261 -5.18 2.11 75.90
C GLU A 261 -6.56 1.59 75.44
N LEU A 262 -6.59 0.54 74.59
CA LEU A 262 -7.81 -0.03 74.01
C LEU A 262 -8.30 -1.24 74.73
N ALA A 263 -9.65 -1.40 74.81
CA ALA A 263 -10.24 -2.65 75.26
C ALA A 263 -9.91 -3.81 74.28
N PRO A 264 -9.79 -5.08 74.75
CA PRO A 264 -9.46 -6.21 73.90
C PRO A 264 -10.39 -6.42 72.71
N ASP A 265 -11.68 -6.07 72.86
CA ASP A 265 -12.66 -6.21 71.79
C ASP A 265 -12.49 -5.10 70.70
N ASP A 266 -12.21 -3.86 71.15
CA ASP A 266 -11.91 -2.74 70.27
C ASP A 266 -10.62 -3.02 69.42
N LEU A 267 -9.63 -3.63 70.08
CA LEU A 267 -8.38 -4.01 69.39
C LEU A 267 -8.61 -5.08 68.31
N ARG A 268 -9.45 -6.10 68.60
CA ARG A 268 -9.85 -7.11 67.61
C ARG A 268 -10.57 -6.47 66.43
N GLN A 269 -11.58 -5.65 66.70
CA GLN A 269 -12.37 -4.95 65.68
C GLN A 269 -11.49 -4.08 64.82
N LEU A 270 -10.57 -3.29 65.40
CA LEU A 270 -9.61 -2.47 64.68
C LEU A 270 -8.71 -3.30 63.76
N THR A 271 -8.26 -4.47 64.21
CA THR A 271 -7.41 -5.37 63.44
C THR A 271 -8.19 -5.99 62.28
N ASP A 272 -9.42 -6.43 62.52
CA ASP A 272 -10.31 -7.00 61.51
C ASP A 272 -10.66 -5.94 60.44
N ASP A 273 -10.93 -4.70 60.80
CA ASP A 273 -11.14 -3.58 59.91
C ASP A 273 -9.92 -3.30 59.03
N MET A 274 -8.71 -3.36 59.64
CA MET A 274 -7.45 -3.18 58.87
C MET A 274 -7.24 -4.28 57.86
N VAL A 275 -7.47 -5.55 58.21
CA VAL A 275 -7.36 -6.69 57.28
C VAL A 275 -8.34 -6.52 56.15
N THR A 276 -9.59 -6.19 56.45
CA THR A 276 -10.62 -5.93 55.42
C THR A 276 -10.21 -4.82 54.45
N GLN A 277 -9.61 -3.73 54.95
CA GLN A 277 -9.16 -2.62 54.12
C GLN A 277 -7.95 -3.01 53.23
N VAL A 278 -7.04 -3.87 53.73
CA VAL A 278 -5.92 -4.41 52.92
C VAL A 278 -6.44 -5.29 51.81
N ASP A 279 -7.40 -6.16 52.10
CA ASP A 279 -8.03 -7.02 51.08
C ASP A 279 -8.78 -6.21 50.04
N GLU A 280 -9.46 -5.14 50.38
CA GLU A 280 -10.10 -4.21 49.46
C GLU A 280 -9.07 -3.51 48.54
N LEU A 281 -7.95 -3.05 49.13
CA LEU A 281 -6.84 -2.46 48.33
C LEU A 281 -6.23 -3.45 47.37
N ALA A 282 -6.01 -4.69 47.79
CA ALA A 282 -5.48 -5.75 46.94
C ALA A 282 -6.39 -6.06 45.74
N ALA A 283 -7.71 -6.13 46.02
CA ALA A 283 -8.71 -6.31 44.97
C ALA A 283 -8.74 -5.12 43.99
N LEU A 284 -8.69 -3.88 44.49
CA LEU A 284 -8.69 -2.67 43.69
C LEU A 284 -7.44 -2.59 42.79
N VAL A 285 -6.26 -2.92 43.30
CA VAL A 285 -5.00 -2.97 42.51
C VAL A 285 -5.08 -4.04 41.41
N THR A 286 -5.66 -5.20 41.71
CA THR A 286 -5.88 -6.27 40.75
C THR A 286 -6.83 -5.81 39.64
N ASP A 287 -7.98 -5.23 40.00
CA ASP A 287 -8.96 -4.73 39.04
C ASP A 287 -8.38 -3.61 38.14
N LEU A 288 -7.59 -2.70 38.75
CA LEU A 288 -6.89 -1.63 38.01
C LEU A 288 -5.86 -2.17 37.02
N GLY A 289 -5.10 -3.19 37.45
CA GLY A 289 -4.14 -3.88 36.56
C GLY A 289 -4.82 -4.53 35.38
N GLU A 290 -6.02 -5.03 35.51
CA GLU A 290 -6.83 -5.60 34.43
C GLU A 290 -7.39 -4.54 33.50
N LEU A 291 -7.95 -3.46 34.02
CA LEU A 291 -8.42 -2.34 33.20
C LEU A 291 -7.29 -1.72 32.37
N SER A 292 -6.08 -1.63 32.94
CA SER A 292 -4.89 -1.14 32.23
C SER A 292 -4.43 -2.08 31.11
N ARG A 293 -4.60 -3.41 31.29
CA ARG A 293 -4.25 -4.43 30.29
C ARG A 293 -5.32 -4.66 29.23
N GLY A 294 -6.48 -4.09 29.39
CA GLY A 294 -7.73 -4.39 28.66
C GLY A 294 -7.70 -4.38 27.13
N VAL A 295 -6.66 -3.82 26.48
CA VAL A 295 -6.49 -3.85 25.02
C VAL A 295 -5.39 -4.84 24.58
N ARG A 296 -4.55 -5.32 25.50
CA ARG A 296 -3.36 -6.15 25.24
C ARG A 296 -3.44 -7.56 25.83
N SER A 297 -4.64 -8.09 26.09
CA SER A 297 -4.76 -9.48 26.54
C SER A 297 -4.18 -10.42 25.49
N GLU A 298 -3.22 -11.25 25.89
CA GLU A 298 -2.51 -12.18 25.00
C GLU A 298 -3.34 -13.44 24.66
N GLY A 299 -4.58 -13.54 25.13
CA GLY A 299 -5.49 -14.67 24.89
C GLY A 299 -5.89 -14.78 23.41
N ARG A 300 -5.90 -16.02 22.90
CA ARG A 300 -6.37 -16.31 21.54
C ARG A 300 -7.88 -16.12 21.45
N VAL A 301 -8.35 -15.51 20.36
CA VAL A 301 -9.78 -15.47 20.02
C VAL A 301 -10.14 -16.84 19.47
N GLU A 302 -11.10 -17.52 20.09
CA GLU A 302 -11.53 -18.87 19.76
C GLU A 302 -13.05 -19.02 19.90
N ARG A 303 -13.56 -20.16 19.42
CA ARG A 303 -14.96 -20.54 19.64
C ARG A 303 -15.10 -21.11 21.07
N LEU A 304 -15.97 -20.53 21.84
CA LEU A 304 -16.14 -20.85 23.25
C LEU A 304 -17.52 -21.45 23.51
N ARG A 305 -17.54 -22.53 24.24
CA ARG A 305 -18.77 -23.07 24.84
C ARG A 305 -19.18 -22.16 25.99
N LEU A 306 -20.24 -21.39 25.80
CA LEU A 306 -20.71 -20.42 26.78
C LEU A 306 -21.23 -21.12 28.06
N ASP A 307 -21.91 -22.23 27.88
CA ASP A 307 -22.38 -23.10 28.96
C ASP A 307 -21.23 -23.57 29.87
N GLU A 308 -20.11 -24.04 29.29
CA GLU A 308 -18.92 -24.46 30.07
C GLU A 308 -18.31 -23.30 30.85
N CYS A 309 -18.26 -22.10 30.25
CA CYS A 309 -17.75 -20.91 30.94
C CYS A 309 -18.67 -20.49 32.11
N VAL A 310 -19.99 -20.59 31.96
CA VAL A 310 -20.95 -20.31 33.01
C VAL A 310 -20.83 -21.32 34.14
N ASP A 311 -20.77 -22.63 33.84
CA ASP A 311 -20.64 -23.70 34.83
C ASP A 311 -19.36 -23.55 35.68
N GLU A 312 -18.21 -23.27 35.08
CA GLU A 312 -16.95 -22.99 35.80
C GLU A 312 -17.08 -21.84 36.78
N CYS A 313 -17.72 -20.74 36.37
CA CYS A 313 -17.94 -19.57 37.20
C CYS A 313 -18.92 -19.86 38.33
N VAL A 314 -19.98 -20.60 38.06
CA VAL A 314 -20.96 -21.02 39.04
C VAL A 314 -20.36 -21.92 40.13
N ASP A 315 -19.53 -22.89 39.74
CA ASP A 315 -18.87 -23.77 40.70
C ASP A 315 -17.97 -23.00 41.67
N THR A 316 -17.28 -21.98 41.16
CA THR A 316 -16.48 -21.07 41.98
C THR A 316 -17.39 -20.26 42.95
N ALA A 317 -18.47 -19.69 42.43
CA ALA A 317 -19.41 -18.88 43.20
C ALA A 317 -20.14 -19.67 44.31
N ARG A 318 -20.44 -20.97 44.07
CA ARG A 318 -21.05 -21.87 45.04
C ARG A 318 -20.24 -22.00 46.33
N THR A 319 -18.91 -21.91 46.25
CA THR A 319 -18.05 -21.96 47.42
C THR A 319 -18.29 -20.81 48.38
N TYR A 320 -18.48 -19.61 47.84
CA TYR A 320 -18.78 -18.41 48.66
C TYR A 320 -20.27 -18.32 49.04
N ALA A 321 -21.18 -18.78 48.18
CA ALA A 321 -22.62 -18.80 48.41
C ALA A 321 -22.97 -19.70 49.60
N ARG A 322 -22.29 -20.84 49.79
CA ARG A 322 -22.48 -21.76 50.91
C ARG A 322 -22.19 -21.11 52.27
N ILE A 323 -21.26 -20.16 52.35
CA ILE A 323 -20.94 -19.44 53.59
C ILE A 323 -22.13 -18.61 54.08
N LYS A 324 -22.96 -18.12 53.14
CA LYS A 324 -24.15 -17.31 53.38
C LYS A 324 -25.48 -18.08 53.26
N ASP A 325 -25.41 -19.41 53.10
CA ASP A 325 -26.60 -20.27 52.88
C ASP A 325 -27.42 -19.83 51.65
N ILE A 326 -26.74 -19.33 50.58
CA ILE A 326 -27.42 -18.86 49.37
C ILE A 326 -27.54 -20.02 48.39
N ALA A 327 -28.79 -20.24 47.89
CA ALA A 327 -29.08 -21.22 46.84
C ALA A 327 -28.73 -20.63 45.45
N ILE A 328 -27.99 -21.39 44.63
CA ILE A 328 -27.71 -21.03 43.22
C ILE A 328 -28.37 -22.08 42.29
N ASP A 329 -29.43 -21.65 41.59
CA ASP A 329 -30.08 -22.44 40.58
C ASP A 329 -29.50 -22.12 39.18
N VAL A 330 -29.28 -23.14 38.38
CA VAL A 330 -28.61 -23.04 37.09
C VAL A 330 -29.48 -23.69 36.03
N ASP A 331 -29.73 -22.95 34.97
CA ASP A 331 -30.44 -23.42 33.74
C ASP A 331 -29.66 -22.94 32.52
N VAL A 332 -28.79 -23.81 32.00
CA VAL A 332 -27.89 -23.51 30.92
C VAL A 332 -28.15 -24.42 29.74
N THR A 333 -28.16 -23.84 28.54
CA THR A 333 -28.23 -24.55 27.29
C THR A 333 -26.97 -24.32 26.48
N GLU A 334 -26.59 -25.31 25.68
CA GLU A 334 -25.42 -25.25 24.84
C GLU A 334 -25.51 -24.07 23.88
N SER A 335 -24.50 -23.20 23.89
CA SER A 335 -24.37 -22.12 22.93
C SER A 335 -22.90 -21.76 22.72
N VAL A 336 -22.55 -21.32 21.49
CA VAL A 336 -21.18 -21.02 21.10
C VAL A 336 -21.06 -19.53 20.80
N VAL A 337 -20.03 -18.90 21.40
CA VAL A 337 -19.65 -17.49 21.14
C VAL A 337 -18.20 -17.41 20.68
N VAL A 338 -17.80 -16.31 20.04
CA VAL A 338 -16.42 -16.11 19.59
C VAL A 338 -15.77 -15.03 20.42
N GLY A 339 -14.65 -15.36 21.06
CA GLY A 339 -13.92 -14.41 21.88
C GLY A 339 -12.78 -15.04 22.67
N ARG A 340 -12.38 -14.40 23.74
CA ARG A 340 -11.33 -14.87 24.65
C ARG A 340 -11.93 -15.44 25.91
N ARG A 341 -11.56 -16.68 26.22
CA ARG A 341 -12.13 -17.42 27.35
C ARG A 341 -11.89 -16.72 28.70
N ASP A 342 -10.66 -16.27 28.93
CA ASP A 342 -10.27 -15.57 30.16
C ASP A 342 -11.12 -14.32 30.44
N ARG A 343 -11.42 -13.56 29.38
CA ARG A 343 -12.24 -12.35 29.44
C ARG A 343 -13.70 -12.69 29.78
N LEU A 344 -14.25 -13.68 29.10
CA LEU A 344 -15.64 -14.11 29.30
C LEU A 344 -15.87 -14.65 30.71
N VAL A 345 -14.99 -15.57 31.15
CA VAL A 345 -15.03 -16.12 32.53
C VAL A 345 -14.95 -14.98 33.57
N ARG A 346 -14.10 -13.98 33.35
CA ARG A 346 -13.99 -12.83 34.24
C ARG A 346 -15.28 -12.00 34.33
N ALA A 347 -15.91 -11.72 33.16
CA ALA A 347 -17.18 -10.98 33.16
C ALA A 347 -18.28 -11.71 33.93
N ILE A 348 -18.43 -13.01 33.66
CA ILE A 348 -19.44 -13.83 34.35
C ILE A 348 -19.14 -13.94 35.86
N SER A 349 -17.88 -14.16 36.23
CA SER A 349 -17.44 -14.20 37.63
C SER A 349 -17.74 -12.90 38.38
N ASN A 350 -17.54 -11.74 37.73
CA ASN A 350 -17.86 -10.45 38.32
C ASN A 350 -19.38 -10.30 38.60
N LEU A 351 -20.25 -10.76 37.69
CA LEU A 351 -21.69 -10.78 37.92
C LEU A 351 -22.06 -11.71 39.07
N LEU A 352 -21.52 -12.91 39.15
CA LEU A 352 -21.80 -13.88 40.19
C LEU A 352 -21.26 -13.42 41.53
N THR A 353 -20.09 -12.84 41.60
CA THR A 353 -19.53 -12.25 42.83
C THR A 353 -20.41 -11.12 43.35
N ASN A 354 -20.90 -10.26 42.47
CA ASN A 354 -21.87 -9.22 42.86
C ASN A 354 -23.17 -9.83 43.37
N ALA A 355 -23.72 -10.83 42.68
CA ALA A 355 -24.94 -11.50 43.13
C ALA A 355 -24.76 -12.11 44.53
N VAL A 356 -23.69 -12.88 44.81
CA VAL A 356 -23.41 -13.44 46.15
C VAL A 356 -23.18 -12.36 47.19
N LYS A 357 -22.53 -11.25 46.82
CA LYS A 357 -22.27 -10.13 47.73
C LYS A 357 -23.57 -9.46 48.23
N PHE A 358 -24.48 -9.15 47.29
CA PHE A 358 -25.68 -8.37 47.57
C PHE A 358 -26.90 -9.22 47.97
N THR A 359 -26.87 -10.54 47.73
CA THR A 359 -27.90 -11.45 48.19
C THR A 359 -27.81 -11.61 49.75
N PRO A 360 -28.93 -11.47 50.49
CA PRO A 360 -28.95 -11.72 51.92
C PRO A 360 -28.74 -13.22 52.22
N GLU A 361 -28.40 -13.52 53.46
CA GLU A 361 -28.30 -14.90 53.97
C GLU A 361 -29.61 -15.65 53.77
N GLY A 362 -29.54 -16.90 53.30
CA GLY A 362 -30.72 -17.71 52.94
C GLY A 362 -31.39 -17.31 51.61
N GLY A 363 -30.81 -16.36 50.87
CA GLY A 363 -31.37 -15.90 49.61
C GLY A 363 -31.12 -16.86 48.42
N ARG A 364 -31.47 -16.40 47.22
CA ARG A 364 -31.42 -17.22 45.99
C ARG A 364 -30.83 -16.44 44.84
N ILE A 365 -30.02 -17.11 44.02
CA ILE A 365 -29.47 -16.62 42.77
C ILE A 365 -29.91 -17.58 41.64
N VAL A 366 -30.35 -17.03 40.53
CA VAL A 366 -30.75 -17.80 39.34
C VAL A 366 -29.86 -17.39 38.17
N VAL A 367 -29.17 -18.38 37.61
CA VAL A 367 -28.30 -18.21 36.46
C VAL A 367 -28.94 -18.93 35.27
N ARG A 368 -29.19 -18.20 34.18
CA ARG A 368 -29.69 -18.80 32.91
C ARG A 368 -28.78 -18.46 31.79
N SER A 369 -28.52 -19.43 30.92
CA SER A 369 -27.78 -19.21 29.67
C SER A 369 -28.48 -19.91 28.51
N ASN A 370 -28.83 -19.14 27.47
CA ASN A 370 -29.49 -19.66 26.28
C ASN A 370 -29.17 -18.75 25.08
N ASP A 371 -28.79 -19.35 23.95
CA ASP A 371 -28.57 -18.66 22.68
C ASP A 371 -27.75 -17.36 22.79
N GLY A 372 -26.59 -17.43 23.46
CA GLY A 372 -25.71 -16.28 23.65
C GLY A 372 -26.17 -15.28 24.71
N VAL A 373 -27.28 -15.52 25.37
CA VAL A 373 -27.82 -14.67 26.46
C VAL A 373 -27.48 -15.28 27.79
N VAL A 374 -26.76 -14.56 28.64
CA VAL A 374 -26.51 -14.94 30.04
C VAL A 374 -27.28 -13.99 30.96
N THR A 375 -28.08 -14.56 31.88
CA THR A 375 -28.76 -13.79 32.93
C THR A 375 -28.34 -14.27 34.30
N VAL A 376 -28.05 -13.31 35.18
CA VAL A 376 -27.82 -13.54 36.63
C VAL A 376 -28.79 -12.69 37.38
N ALA A 377 -29.72 -13.35 38.09
CA ALA A 377 -30.75 -12.70 38.90
C ALA A 377 -30.58 -13.08 40.38
N ASP A 378 -30.83 -12.16 41.29
CA ASP A 378 -30.67 -12.36 42.74
C ASP A 378 -31.90 -11.91 43.54
N THR A 379 -31.97 -12.31 44.81
CA THR A 379 -32.98 -11.87 45.77
C THR A 379 -32.49 -10.70 46.65
N GLY A 380 -31.48 -9.95 46.16
CA GLY A 380 -30.93 -8.80 46.86
C GLY A 380 -31.86 -7.58 46.85
N PRO A 381 -31.38 -6.41 47.31
CA PRO A 381 -32.19 -5.19 47.39
C PRO A 381 -32.55 -4.57 46.04
N GLY A 382 -32.07 -5.15 44.93
CA GLY A 382 -32.26 -4.58 43.60
C GLY A 382 -31.49 -3.27 43.39
N ILE A 383 -31.72 -2.63 42.24
CA ILE A 383 -31.10 -1.37 41.84
C ILE A 383 -32.20 -0.38 41.45
N ALA A 384 -32.19 0.79 42.09
CA ALA A 384 -33.19 1.83 41.84
C ALA A 384 -33.11 2.28 40.35
N ALA A 385 -34.27 2.56 39.75
CA ALA A 385 -34.35 2.87 38.32
C ALA A 385 -33.44 4.04 37.86
N HIS A 386 -33.27 5.05 38.74
CA HIS A 386 -32.40 6.20 38.45
C HIS A 386 -30.90 5.87 38.57
N GLU A 387 -30.52 4.79 39.23
CA GLU A 387 -29.13 4.33 39.37
C GLU A 387 -28.70 3.39 38.23
N ARG A 388 -29.64 2.67 37.60
CA ARG A 388 -29.37 1.67 36.56
C ARG A 388 -28.51 2.16 35.42
N PRO A 389 -28.63 3.41 34.91
CA PRO A 389 -27.73 3.91 33.83
C PRO A 389 -26.27 4.04 34.24
N HIS A 390 -25.99 4.15 35.54
CA HIS A 390 -24.67 4.45 36.11
C HIS A 390 -23.94 3.24 36.69
N VAL A 391 -24.61 2.09 36.85
CA VAL A 391 -23.98 0.92 37.50
C VAL A 391 -22.78 0.35 36.77
N PHE A 392 -22.64 0.64 35.46
CA PHE A 392 -21.52 0.25 34.64
C PHE A 392 -20.41 1.30 34.55
N ASP A 393 -20.62 2.49 35.17
CA ASP A 393 -19.59 3.52 35.26
C ASP A 393 -18.46 3.04 36.19
N ARG A 394 -17.24 3.42 35.91
CA ARG A 394 -16.08 3.05 36.74
C ARG A 394 -16.21 3.67 38.13
N PHE A 395 -15.84 2.88 39.16
CA PHE A 395 -15.89 3.27 40.58
C PHE A 395 -17.27 3.67 41.08
N TRP A 396 -18.32 3.47 40.30
CA TRP A 396 -19.68 3.79 40.73
C TRP A 396 -20.17 2.81 41.81
N ARG A 397 -20.79 3.33 42.88
CA ARG A 397 -21.38 2.55 43.96
C ARG A 397 -22.64 3.25 44.46
N SER A 398 -23.74 2.50 44.59
CA SER A 398 -24.96 3.04 45.18
C SER A 398 -24.73 3.51 46.64
N ALA A 399 -25.58 4.39 47.12
CA ALA A 399 -25.48 4.87 48.51
C ALA A 399 -25.55 3.71 49.51
N SER A 400 -26.39 2.71 49.25
CA SER A 400 -26.56 1.51 50.06
C SER A 400 -25.39 0.53 49.99
N ALA A 401 -24.63 0.51 48.86
CA ALA A 401 -23.51 -0.38 48.66
C ALA A 401 -22.18 0.16 49.21
N ARG A 402 -22.13 1.42 49.67
CA ARG A 402 -20.88 2.02 50.17
C ARG A 402 -20.37 1.40 51.49
N SER A 403 -21.24 0.77 52.23
CA SER A 403 -20.88 0.06 53.48
C SER A 403 -20.38 -1.36 53.25
N LEU A 404 -20.48 -1.91 52.01
CA LEU A 404 -20.03 -3.25 51.67
C LEU A 404 -18.67 -3.19 50.93
N PRO A 405 -17.74 -4.14 51.16
CA PRO A 405 -16.44 -4.12 50.49
C PRO A 405 -16.57 -4.18 48.98
N GLY A 406 -15.66 -3.48 48.22
CA GLY A 406 -15.57 -3.55 46.75
C GLY A 406 -15.17 -2.27 46.09
N SER A 407 -14.47 -2.41 44.95
CA SER A 407 -13.82 -1.35 44.16
C SER A 407 -14.78 -0.50 43.31
N GLY A 408 -15.98 -0.99 42.98
CA GLY A 408 -16.86 -0.37 41.98
C GLY A 408 -16.37 -0.57 40.53
N LEU A 409 -15.37 -1.42 40.29
CA LEU A 409 -14.81 -1.70 38.95
C LEU A 409 -15.40 -2.95 38.30
N GLY A 410 -15.92 -3.91 39.08
CA GLY A 410 -16.38 -5.20 38.54
C GLY A 410 -17.40 -5.09 37.42
N LEU A 411 -18.44 -4.23 37.56
CA LEU A 411 -19.46 -4.04 36.52
C LEU A 411 -18.93 -3.25 35.30
N SER A 412 -18.00 -2.34 35.48
CA SER A 412 -17.34 -1.66 34.34
C SER A 412 -16.46 -2.60 33.55
N ILE A 413 -15.84 -3.60 34.23
CA ILE A 413 -15.11 -4.69 33.56
C ILE A 413 -16.10 -5.56 32.77
N VAL A 414 -17.27 -5.87 33.31
CA VAL A 414 -18.30 -6.60 32.56
C VAL A 414 -18.69 -5.85 31.28
N ALA A 415 -19.00 -4.56 31.39
CA ALA A 415 -19.37 -3.75 30.21
C ALA A 415 -18.25 -3.71 29.18
N GLN A 416 -16.99 -3.53 29.57
CA GLN A 416 -15.85 -3.53 28.68
C GLN A 416 -15.67 -4.88 27.95
N VAL A 417 -15.78 -5.99 28.66
CA VAL A 417 -15.66 -7.33 28.08
C VAL A 417 -16.80 -7.60 27.09
N VAL A 418 -18.03 -7.25 27.45
CA VAL A 418 -19.20 -7.43 26.59
C VAL A 418 -19.07 -6.61 25.31
N ASP A 419 -18.51 -5.39 25.37
CA ASP A 419 -18.23 -4.57 24.20
C ASP A 419 -17.14 -5.21 23.31
N GLU A 420 -16.07 -5.81 23.88
CA GLU A 420 -15.07 -6.59 23.14
C GLU A 420 -15.70 -7.73 22.33
N PHE A 421 -16.73 -8.38 22.88
CA PHE A 421 -17.53 -9.42 22.22
C PHE A 421 -18.60 -8.86 21.28
N ARG A 422 -18.70 -7.53 21.13
CA ARG A 422 -19.76 -6.84 20.35
C ARG A 422 -21.16 -7.17 20.83
N GLY A 423 -21.27 -7.43 22.13
CA GLY A 423 -22.51 -7.72 22.82
C GLY A 423 -23.15 -6.49 23.46
N THR A 424 -24.17 -6.72 24.28
CA THR A 424 -24.79 -5.68 25.10
C THR A 424 -25.00 -6.20 26.50
N VAL A 425 -24.89 -5.30 27.49
CA VAL A 425 -25.21 -5.60 28.92
C VAL A 425 -26.25 -4.65 29.40
N ARG A 426 -27.16 -5.16 30.22
CA ARG A 426 -28.21 -4.35 30.90
C ARG A 426 -28.51 -4.88 32.28
N VAL A 427 -29.16 -4.04 33.10
CA VAL A 427 -29.65 -4.40 34.40
C VAL A 427 -31.10 -3.96 34.54
N ASP A 428 -31.90 -4.86 35.06
CA ASP A 428 -33.31 -4.64 35.36
C ASP A 428 -33.63 -5.19 36.78
N GLU A 429 -34.86 -5.02 37.25
CA GLU A 429 -35.40 -5.72 38.37
C GLU A 429 -35.93 -7.09 37.94
N ASP A 430 -35.60 -8.13 38.69
CA ASP A 430 -36.15 -9.44 38.38
C ASP A 430 -37.60 -9.55 38.91
N PRO A 431 -38.59 -9.88 38.04
CA PRO A 431 -39.99 -9.90 38.43
C PRO A 431 -40.34 -11.06 39.35
N GLU A 432 -39.54 -12.13 39.38
CA GLU A 432 -39.79 -13.31 40.22
C GLU A 432 -39.06 -13.22 41.56
N LEU A 433 -37.81 -12.74 41.52
CA LEU A 433 -36.95 -12.69 42.72
C LEU A 433 -36.99 -11.32 43.42
N GLY A 434 -37.41 -10.25 42.73
CA GLY A 434 -37.51 -8.90 43.29
C GLY A 434 -36.17 -8.17 43.47
N GLY A 435 -35.04 -8.81 43.13
CA GLY A 435 -33.71 -8.24 43.20
C GLY A 435 -33.19 -7.77 41.84
N ALA A 436 -31.88 -7.68 41.71
CA ALA A 436 -31.28 -7.26 40.45
C ALA A 436 -31.18 -8.41 39.45
N ARG A 437 -31.41 -8.10 38.16
CA ARG A 437 -31.20 -9.02 37.06
C ARG A 437 -30.25 -8.39 36.04
N PHE A 438 -29.05 -8.94 35.95
CA PHE A 438 -28.07 -8.59 34.90
C PHE A 438 -28.24 -9.50 33.70
N THR A 439 -28.29 -8.92 32.51
CA THR A 439 -28.41 -9.65 31.25
C THR A 439 -27.26 -9.26 30.33
N ILE A 440 -26.48 -10.25 29.91
CA ILE A 440 -25.47 -10.13 28.85
C ILE A 440 -26.04 -10.77 27.61
N VAL A 441 -25.90 -10.11 26.45
CA VAL A 441 -26.28 -10.66 25.13
C VAL A 441 -25.03 -10.63 24.27
N LEU A 442 -24.58 -11.81 23.84
CA LEU A 442 -23.41 -11.97 22.98
C LEU A 442 -23.84 -12.53 21.60
N PRO A 443 -23.18 -12.12 20.51
CA PRO A 443 -23.40 -12.71 19.20
C PRO A 443 -23.02 -14.20 19.22
N THR A 444 -23.95 -15.06 18.80
CA THR A 444 -23.69 -16.50 18.67
C THR A 444 -23.01 -16.82 17.35
N ALA A 445 -22.14 -17.82 17.35
CA ALA A 445 -21.63 -18.46 16.14
C ALA A 445 -22.48 -19.73 15.90
N GLU A 446 -22.86 -19.98 14.65
CA GLU A 446 -23.54 -21.22 14.29
C GLU A 446 -22.75 -22.44 14.81
N VAL A 447 -23.45 -23.33 15.49
CA VAL A 447 -22.90 -24.62 15.91
C VAL A 447 -22.77 -25.45 14.64
N ASP A 448 -21.55 -25.59 14.11
CA ASP A 448 -21.31 -26.58 13.04
C ASP A 448 -21.62 -27.96 13.60
N ALA A 449 -22.65 -28.60 13.08
CA ALA A 449 -23.10 -29.94 13.47
C ALA A 449 -22.16 -31.05 12.94
N SER A 450 -20.82 -30.78 12.97
CA SER A 450 -19.80 -31.74 12.52
C SER A 450 -18.53 -31.60 13.39
N ASP A 451 -18.58 -32.23 14.57
CA ASP A 451 -17.43 -32.85 15.25
C ASP A 451 -17.89 -34.06 16.06
#